data_3b6b9cce0a262912682974b5a7bdc15b
#
_entry.id   3b6b9cce0a262912682974b5a7bdc15b
#
_cell.length_a   1.000
_cell.length_b   1.000
_cell.length_c   1.000
_cell.angle_alpha   90.00
_cell.angle_beta   90.00
_cell.angle_gamma   90.00
#
_symmetry.space_group_name_H-M   'P 1'
#
loop_
_entity.id
_entity.type
_entity.pdbx_description
1 polymer ?
#
loop_
_entity_poly.entity_id
_entity_poly.type
_entity_poly.pdbx_seq_one_letter_code
_entity_poly.pdbx_strand_id
1 'polypeptide(L)'
;MASFKNVNVADFEEIKTGLKKLFNITQYPSTDESVIESFDIVSLGSKFSITYYKTGTLLVQGDDSHEDFLIIIRFIEYSLES
;
A
#
# COMPACT_ATOMS: atom_id res chain seq x y z
N MET A 1 -10.23 2.73 5.31
CA MET A 1 -9.75 2.89 3.93
C MET A 1 -9.10 4.24 3.76
N ALA A 2 -7.95 4.26 3.12
CA ALA A 2 -7.23 5.50 2.85
C ALA A 2 -6.74 5.51 1.40
N SER A 3 -6.68 6.70 0.81
CA SER A 3 -6.18 6.83 -0.55
C SER A 3 -5.23 8.02 -0.64
N PHE A 4 -4.20 7.87 -1.47
CA PHE A 4 -3.20 8.90 -1.72
C PHE A 4 -3.16 9.15 -3.22
N LYS A 5 -3.24 10.41 -3.62
CA LYS A 5 -3.25 10.78 -5.03
C LYS A 5 -1.89 11.32 -5.47
N ASN A 6 -1.64 11.29 -6.76
CA ASN A 6 -0.42 11.84 -7.35
C ASN A 6 0.85 11.13 -6.85
N VAL A 7 0.75 9.83 -6.62
CA VAL A 7 1.90 9.00 -6.25
C VAL A 7 2.59 8.56 -7.55
N ASN A 8 3.84 8.93 -7.72
CA ASN A 8 4.58 8.50 -8.92
C ASN A 8 5.17 7.10 -8.70
N VAL A 9 5.63 6.47 -9.79
CA VAL A 9 6.13 5.10 -9.75
C VAL A 9 7.34 4.97 -8.82
N ALA A 10 8.24 5.95 -8.83
CA ALA A 10 9.43 5.91 -7.98
C ALA A 10 9.05 5.91 -6.50
N ASP A 11 8.09 6.75 -6.11
CA ASP A 11 7.60 6.80 -4.74
C ASP A 11 6.90 5.50 -4.35
N PHE A 12 6.10 4.95 -5.27
CA PHE A 12 5.43 3.68 -5.03
C PHE A 12 6.44 2.55 -4.80
N GLU A 13 7.50 2.49 -5.60
CA GLU A 13 8.54 1.47 -5.45
C GLU A 13 9.26 1.58 -4.10
N GLU A 14 9.53 2.80 -3.64
CA GLU A 14 10.11 3.02 -2.31
C GLU A 14 9.18 2.56 -1.20
N ILE A 15 7.89 2.89 -1.31
CA ILE A 15 6.88 2.48 -0.34
C ILE A 15 6.81 0.95 -0.28
N LYS A 16 6.73 0.29 -1.44
CA LYS A 16 6.66 -1.16 -1.52
C LYS A 16 7.89 -1.81 -0.88
N THR A 17 9.07 -1.31 -1.20
CA THR A 17 10.33 -1.84 -0.67
C THR A 17 10.36 -1.71 0.86
N GLY A 18 9.95 -0.56 1.39
CA GLY A 18 9.91 -0.35 2.83
C GLY A 18 8.88 -1.25 3.52
N LEU A 19 7.72 -1.41 2.94
CA LEU A 19 6.67 -2.28 3.50
C LEU A 19 7.11 -3.74 3.52
N LYS A 20 7.87 -4.18 2.51
CA LYS A 20 8.44 -5.53 2.49
C LYS A 20 9.39 -5.78 3.65
N LYS A 21 10.09 -4.75 4.11
CA LYS A 21 11.01 -4.86 5.24
C LYS A 21 10.29 -4.92 6.57
N LEU A 22 9.14 -4.26 6.66
CA LEU A 22 8.36 -4.17 7.90
C LEU A 22 7.36 -5.31 8.06
N PHE A 23 6.83 -5.82 6.97
CA PHE A 23 5.74 -6.80 6.98
C PHE A 23 5.97 -7.89 5.95
N ASN A 24 5.24 -8.99 6.13
CA ASN A 24 5.14 -10.01 5.09
C ASN A 24 4.11 -9.55 4.06
N ILE A 25 4.52 -9.47 2.80
CA ILE A 25 3.60 -9.10 1.73
C ILE A 25 3.44 -10.24 0.75
N THR A 26 2.24 -10.35 0.19
CA THR A 26 1.91 -11.33 -0.85
C THR A 26 1.45 -10.56 -2.08
N GLN A 27 2.21 -10.66 -3.15
CA GLN A 27 1.90 -9.98 -4.40
C GLN A 27 1.07 -10.90 -5.27
N TYR A 28 0.06 -10.34 -5.94
CA TYR A 28 -0.79 -11.11 -6.83
C TYR A 28 -1.11 -10.29 -8.08
N PRO A 29 -1.35 -10.97 -9.22
CA PRO A 29 -1.70 -10.25 -10.45
C PRO A 29 -3.13 -9.71 -10.35
N SER A 30 -3.36 -8.54 -10.93
CA SER A 30 -4.69 -7.97 -11.05
C SER A 30 -5.18 -8.13 -12.48
N THR A 31 -6.47 -8.42 -12.65
CA THR A 31 -7.12 -8.47 -13.96
C THR A 31 -7.68 -7.11 -14.37
N ASP A 32 -7.66 -6.13 -13.47
CA ASP A 32 -8.16 -4.79 -13.74
C ASP A 32 -7.07 -3.99 -14.47
N GLU A 33 -7.40 -3.53 -15.68
CA GLU A 33 -6.46 -2.78 -16.51
C GLU A 33 -6.04 -1.44 -15.90
N SER A 34 -6.84 -0.89 -14.99
CA SER A 34 -6.52 0.38 -14.33
C SER A 34 -5.51 0.21 -13.20
N VAL A 35 -5.21 -1.02 -12.81
CA VAL A 35 -4.30 -1.33 -11.70
C VAL A 35 -2.91 -1.64 -12.24
N ILE A 36 -1.89 -0.96 -11.72
CA ILE A 36 -0.50 -1.26 -12.05
C ILE A 36 -0.02 -2.44 -11.22
N GLU A 37 -0.32 -2.43 -9.92
CA GLU A 37 0.17 -3.47 -9.02
C GLU A 37 -0.70 -3.55 -7.77
N SER A 38 -0.87 -4.75 -7.22
CA SER A 38 -1.60 -4.99 -5.98
C SER A 38 -0.84 -5.99 -5.13
N PHE A 39 -0.88 -5.79 -3.82
CA PHE A 39 -0.34 -6.77 -2.88
C PHE A 39 -1.09 -6.69 -1.55
N ASP A 40 -1.03 -7.79 -0.80
CA ASP A 40 -1.60 -7.87 0.53
C ASP A 40 -0.50 -7.84 1.58
N ILE A 41 -0.78 -7.17 2.70
CA ILE A 41 0.05 -7.22 3.89
C ILE A 41 -0.71 -8.05 4.92
N VAL A 42 -0.07 -9.09 5.45
CA VAL A 42 -0.66 -9.93 6.49
C VAL A 42 0.12 -9.71 7.78
N SER A 43 -0.55 -9.28 8.83
CA SER A 43 0.06 -9.01 10.12
C SER A 43 -0.90 -9.36 11.25
N LEU A 44 -0.44 -10.20 12.17
CA LEU A 44 -1.17 -10.57 13.39
C LEU A 44 -2.63 -10.99 13.12
N GLY A 45 -2.83 -11.78 12.07
CA GLY A 45 -4.17 -12.28 11.72
C GLY A 45 -5.02 -11.30 10.93
N SER A 46 -4.54 -10.11 10.66
CA SER A 46 -5.24 -9.11 9.85
C SER A 46 -4.60 -8.99 8.48
N LYS A 47 -5.41 -8.66 7.49
CA LYS A 47 -4.95 -8.49 6.12
C LYS A 47 -5.29 -7.09 5.63
N PHE A 48 -4.32 -6.43 5.04
CA PHE A 48 -4.48 -5.11 4.44
C PHE A 48 -4.14 -5.21 2.96
N SER A 49 -4.94 -4.56 2.11
CA SER A 49 -4.72 -4.60 0.66
C SER A 49 -4.21 -3.25 0.18
N ILE A 50 -3.14 -3.27 -0.59
CA ILE A 50 -2.55 -2.08 -1.19
C ILE A 50 -2.73 -2.20 -2.70
N THR A 51 -3.35 -1.20 -3.33
CA THR A 51 -3.58 -1.19 -4.76
C THR A 51 -3.08 0.11 -5.36
N TYR A 52 -2.22 0.01 -6.38
CA TYR A 52 -1.68 1.18 -7.06
C TYR A 52 -2.27 1.26 -8.47
N TYR A 53 -2.89 2.38 -8.77
CA TYR A 53 -3.61 2.58 -10.04
C TYR A 53 -2.80 3.41 -11.03
N LYS A 54 -3.10 3.23 -12.31
CA LYS A 54 -2.47 4.00 -13.40
C LYS A 54 -2.70 5.50 -13.27
N THR A 55 -3.75 5.91 -12.57
CA THR A 55 -4.04 7.32 -12.29
C THR A 55 -3.09 7.94 -11.29
N GLY A 56 -2.22 7.15 -10.66
CA GLY A 56 -1.35 7.62 -9.60
C GLY A 56 -1.97 7.53 -8.21
N THR A 57 -3.13 6.89 -8.11
CA THR A 57 -3.79 6.71 -6.81
C THR A 57 -3.29 5.44 -6.14
N LEU A 58 -2.93 5.56 -4.87
CA LEU A 58 -2.54 4.44 -4.02
C LEU A 58 -3.63 4.24 -2.98
N LEU A 59 -4.29 3.09 -3.01
CA LEU A 59 -5.41 2.77 -2.13
C LEU A 59 -4.97 1.76 -1.08
N VAL A 60 -5.31 2.03 0.18
CA VAL A 60 -5.04 1.14 1.31
C VAL A 60 -6.37 0.74 1.93
N GLN A 61 -6.64 -0.56 1.95
CA GLN A 61 -7.87 -1.11 2.51
C GLN A 61 -7.55 -2.10 3.62
N GLY A 62 -8.44 -2.18 4.61
CA GLY A 62 -8.30 -3.08 5.74
C GLY A 62 -8.99 -2.51 6.96
N ASP A 63 -8.76 -3.14 8.11
CA ASP A 63 -9.33 -2.69 9.37
C ASP A 63 -8.59 -1.43 9.84
N ASP A 64 -9.22 -0.27 9.67
CA ASP A 64 -8.60 1.01 10.01
C ASP A 64 -8.58 1.29 11.53
N SER A 65 -9.18 0.43 12.34
CA SER A 65 -9.02 0.49 13.78
C SER A 65 -7.80 -0.32 14.26
N HIS A 66 -7.18 -1.10 13.35
CA HIS A 66 -6.01 -1.90 13.69
C HIS A 66 -4.76 -1.02 13.75
N GLU A 67 -3.94 -1.26 14.75
CA GLU A 67 -2.70 -0.53 14.96
C GLU A 67 -1.77 -0.53 13.75
N ASP A 68 -1.66 -1.67 13.06
CA ASP A 68 -0.80 -1.81 11.88
C ASP A 68 -1.30 -0.99 10.70
N PHE A 69 -2.61 -0.76 10.61
CA PHE A 69 -3.15 0.12 9.57
C PHE A 69 -2.56 1.52 9.71
N LEU A 70 -2.52 2.04 10.93
CA LEU A 70 -1.96 3.36 11.20
C LEU A 70 -0.47 3.42 10.88
N ILE A 71 0.27 2.36 11.21
CA ILE A 71 1.70 2.27 10.90
C ILE A 71 1.91 2.34 9.39
N ILE A 72 1.13 1.59 8.62
CA ILE A 72 1.20 1.59 7.15
C ILE A 72 0.93 2.98 6.60
N ILE A 73 -0.14 3.63 7.07
CA ILE A 73 -0.53 4.96 6.60
C ILE A 73 0.56 5.99 6.90
N ARG A 74 1.11 5.97 8.12
CA ARG A 74 2.16 6.91 8.51
C ARG A 74 3.45 6.70 7.71
N PHE A 75 3.78 5.44 7.43
CA PHE A 75 4.95 5.13 6.61
C PHE A 75 4.78 5.70 5.19
N ILE A 76 3.59 5.54 4.62
CA ILE A 76 3.30 6.07 3.27
C ILE A 76 3.37 7.60 3.28
N GLU A 77 2.75 8.25 4.26
CA GLU A 77 2.79 9.70 4.38
C GLU A 77 4.22 10.22 4.49
N TYR A 78 5.03 9.57 5.32
CA TYR A 78 6.42 9.93 5.49
C TYR A 78 7.20 9.82 4.18
N SER A 79 6.97 8.73 3.45
CA SER A 79 7.66 8.50 2.16
C SER A 79 7.28 9.54 1.11
N LEU A 80 6.03 10.00 1.12
CA LEU A 80 5.55 10.98 0.14
C LEU A 80 5.99 12.41 0.48
N GLU A 81 6.32 12.69 1.72
CA GLU A 81 6.78 14.02 2.15
C GLU A 81 8.26 14.27 1.86
N SER A 82 9.02 13.22 1.66
CA SER A 82 10.48 13.32 1.49
C SER A 82 10.90 13.65 0.05
#